data_6360e69f03e711d978562a840431e2aa
#
_entry.id   6360e69f03e711d978562a840431e2aa
#
_cell.length_a   1.000
_cell.length_b   1.000
_cell.length_c   1.000
_cell.angle_alpha   90.00
_cell.angle_beta   90.00
_cell.angle_gamma   90.00
#
_symmetry.space_group_name_H-M   'P 1'
#
loop_
_entity.id
_entity.type
_entity.pdbx_description
1 polymer ?
#
loop_
_entity_poly.entity_id
_entity_poly.type
_entity_poly.pdbx_seq_one_letter_code
_entity_poly.pdbx_strand_id
1 'polypeptide(L)'
;VLSLLTGGGGNANYWHWLFDVLPRLFLAKQVINLEEIDFFLFPSLDQKFQRETLDILGIPIKKRLSSRYYRHIAANKIIITDHPYILKNNPIKEIEDLPLWISEWLKESFLKINNKSEVLSKKFYIDRKDSSSNHTSLRKIINEEELKKFLKSKNFDIISLKSLTFANCVQLFNNAEFIIGLHGAGFANLSFCKPSTKIIEFRITPGKMYENLAKINNLKY
;
A
#
# COMPACT_ATOMS: atom_id res chain seq x y z
N VAL A 1 25.52 -0.01 -0.10
CA VAL A 1 24.19 0.15 -0.69
C VAL A 1 23.24 -0.87 -0.13
N LEU A 2 22.06 -0.46 0.36
CA LEU A 2 20.96 -1.37 0.70
C LEU A 2 20.04 -1.52 -0.51
N SER A 3 19.89 -2.73 -1.03
CA SER A 3 18.99 -3.04 -2.14
C SER A 3 17.61 -3.44 -1.63
N LEU A 4 16.60 -2.70 -2.08
CA LEU A 4 15.18 -2.94 -1.79
C LEU A 4 14.44 -3.42 -3.05
N LEU A 5 15.18 -3.94 -4.02
CA LEU A 5 14.61 -4.45 -5.27
C LEU A 5 13.77 -5.69 -5.00
N THR A 6 12.63 -5.75 -5.69
CA THR A 6 11.73 -6.90 -5.72
C THR A 6 11.49 -7.29 -7.17
N GLY A 7 10.69 -8.31 -7.43
CA GLY A 7 10.16 -8.59 -8.77
C GLY A 7 9.42 -7.38 -9.37
N GLY A 8 9.06 -7.46 -10.65
CA GLY A 8 8.56 -6.33 -11.44
C GLY A 8 7.34 -5.57 -10.90
N GLY A 9 6.58 -6.18 -9.98
CA GLY A 9 5.42 -5.54 -9.35
C GLY A 9 5.74 -4.31 -8.50
N GLY A 10 6.97 -4.19 -7.96
CA GLY A 10 7.36 -3.08 -7.07
C GLY A 10 7.51 -1.72 -7.77
N ASN A 11 7.57 -1.67 -9.10
CA ASN A 11 7.87 -0.44 -9.82
C ASN A 11 6.80 0.66 -9.68
N ALA A 12 5.53 0.33 -9.82
CA ALA A 12 4.44 1.31 -9.75
C ALA A 12 3.21 0.80 -8.99
N ASN A 13 3.22 -0.45 -8.56
CA ASN A 13 2.10 -1.06 -7.88
C ASN A 13 2.13 -0.72 -6.39
N TYR A 14 1.06 -0.07 -5.93
CA TYR A 14 0.92 0.40 -4.54
C TYR A 14 0.94 -0.74 -3.52
N TRP A 15 0.31 -1.91 -3.83
CA TRP A 15 0.35 -3.09 -2.98
C TRP A 15 1.78 -3.58 -2.76
N HIS A 16 2.51 -3.85 -3.86
CA HIS A 16 3.88 -4.35 -3.77
C HIS A 16 4.84 -3.35 -3.10
N TRP A 17 4.58 -2.06 -3.26
CA TRP A 17 5.35 -1.06 -2.54
C TRP A 17 5.21 -1.20 -1.02
N LEU A 18 3.98 -1.32 -0.52
CA LEU A 18 3.71 -1.42 0.90
C LEU A 18 4.11 -2.77 1.52
N PHE A 19 3.97 -3.87 0.78
CA PHE A 19 4.13 -5.22 1.34
C PHE A 19 5.42 -5.93 0.92
N ASP A 20 6.06 -5.56 -0.19
CA ASP A 20 7.28 -6.22 -0.66
C ASP A 20 8.51 -5.30 -0.56
N VAL A 21 8.37 -3.99 -0.79
CA VAL A 21 9.49 -3.05 -0.81
C VAL A 21 9.76 -2.47 0.58
N LEU A 22 8.79 -1.75 1.15
CA LEU A 22 8.99 -1.05 2.42
C LEU A 22 9.33 -1.97 3.60
N PRO A 23 8.73 -3.17 3.76
CA PRO A 23 9.05 -4.05 4.89
C PRO A 23 10.51 -4.52 4.92
N ARG A 24 11.23 -4.47 3.79
CA ARG A 24 12.66 -4.76 3.74
C ARG A 24 13.51 -3.76 4.54
N LEU A 25 13.02 -2.52 4.72
CA LEU A 25 13.65 -1.55 5.63
C LEU A 25 13.56 -2.04 7.08
N PHE A 26 12.41 -2.60 7.48
CA PHE A 26 12.25 -3.20 8.81
C PHE A 26 13.21 -4.37 9.00
N LEU A 27 13.28 -5.30 8.03
CA LEU A 27 14.19 -6.44 8.10
C LEU A 27 15.65 -6.00 8.20
N ALA A 28 16.07 -5.05 7.36
CA ALA A 28 17.43 -4.53 7.40
C ALA A 28 17.77 -3.89 8.75
N LYS A 29 16.83 -3.13 9.33
CA LYS A 29 17.01 -2.46 10.64
C LYS A 29 17.25 -3.43 11.80
N GLN A 30 16.86 -4.72 11.67
CA GLN A 30 17.12 -5.73 12.72
C GLN A 30 18.61 -6.06 12.85
N VAL A 31 19.41 -5.85 11.80
CA VAL A 31 20.81 -6.29 11.74
C VAL A 31 21.81 -5.16 11.41
N ILE A 32 21.32 -4.02 10.97
CA ILE A 32 22.16 -2.87 10.60
C ILE A 32 21.54 -1.56 11.04
N ASN A 33 22.37 -0.55 11.34
CA ASN A 33 21.88 0.82 11.50
C ASN A 33 21.64 1.45 10.12
N LEU A 34 20.38 1.84 9.83
CA LEU A 34 20.03 2.44 8.54
C LEU A 34 20.69 3.81 8.31
N GLU A 35 21.13 4.52 9.35
CA GLU A 35 21.86 5.78 9.22
C GLU A 35 23.23 5.62 8.58
N GLU A 36 23.86 4.44 8.76
CA GLU A 36 25.16 4.09 8.19
C GLU A 36 25.09 3.70 6.71
N ILE A 37 23.88 3.57 6.15
CA ILE A 37 23.69 3.27 4.74
C ILE A 37 23.92 4.52 3.90
N ASP A 38 24.86 4.44 2.96
CA ASP A 38 25.15 5.54 2.03
C ASP A 38 24.00 5.73 1.03
N PHE A 39 23.49 4.62 0.45
CA PHE A 39 22.42 4.66 -0.55
C PHE A 39 21.44 3.51 -0.41
N PHE A 40 20.18 3.84 -0.67
CA PHE A 40 19.05 2.90 -0.74
C PHE A 40 18.60 2.77 -2.19
N LEU A 41 18.66 1.56 -2.76
CA LEU A 41 18.26 1.28 -4.12
C LEU A 41 16.81 0.75 -4.16
N PHE A 42 15.91 1.55 -4.73
CA PHE A 42 14.50 1.24 -4.89
C PHE A 42 14.15 0.83 -6.33
N PRO A 43 13.07 0.04 -6.54
CA PRO A 43 12.60 -0.33 -7.87
C PRO A 43 12.23 0.89 -8.72
N SER A 44 11.55 1.87 -8.11
CA SER A 44 11.14 3.13 -8.72
C SER A 44 10.92 4.19 -7.65
N LEU A 45 10.96 5.46 -8.03
CA LEU A 45 10.61 6.62 -7.20
C LEU A 45 9.68 7.58 -7.96
N ASP A 46 9.03 7.12 -9.03
CA ASP A 46 8.23 7.96 -9.92
C ASP A 46 6.86 8.31 -9.31
N GLN A 47 6.30 7.40 -8.51
CA GLN A 47 4.99 7.60 -7.91
C GLN A 47 5.05 8.51 -6.68
N LYS A 48 4.01 9.32 -6.51
CA LYS A 48 3.89 10.26 -5.37
C LYS A 48 3.99 9.52 -4.04
N PHE A 49 3.24 8.43 -3.88
CA PHE A 49 3.23 7.65 -2.64
C PHE A 49 4.60 7.06 -2.29
N GLN A 50 5.44 6.74 -3.28
CA GLN A 50 6.78 6.21 -3.03
C GLN A 50 7.66 7.25 -2.34
N ARG A 51 7.61 8.49 -2.82
CA ARG A 51 8.38 9.59 -2.22
C ARG A 51 7.83 9.96 -0.86
N GLU A 52 6.52 10.12 -0.72
CA GLU A 52 5.86 10.49 0.53
C GLU A 52 6.12 9.48 1.66
N THR A 53 6.04 8.18 1.37
CA THR A 53 6.33 7.15 2.38
C THR A 53 7.77 7.19 2.85
N LEU A 54 8.73 7.44 1.94
CA LEU A 54 10.15 7.55 2.30
C LEU A 54 10.46 8.83 3.08
N ASP A 55 9.74 9.93 2.78
CA ASP A 55 9.85 11.17 3.57
C ASP A 55 9.41 10.93 5.02
N ILE A 56 8.28 10.25 5.18
CA ILE A 56 7.75 9.90 6.52
C ILE A 56 8.69 8.96 7.26
N LEU A 57 9.31 7.99 6.57
CA LEU A 57 10.28 7.07 7.16
C LEU A 57 11.65 7.70 7.41
N GLY A 58 11.83 8.98 7.09
CA GLY A 58 13.07 9.71 7.33
C GLY A 58 14.25 9.30 6.44
N ILE A 59 13.98 8.63 5.31
CA ILE A 59 15.05 8.29 4.36
C ILE A 59 15.45 9.54 3.58
N PRO A 60 16.69 10.03 3.69
CA PRO A 60 17.09 11.28 3.04
C PRO A 60 17.03 11.20 1.51
N ILE A 61 16.52 12.24 0.85
CA ILE A 61 16.38 12.28 -0.62
C ILE A 61 17.70 11.96 -1.33
N LYS A 62 18.80 12.53 -0.83
CA LYS A 62 20.16 12.35 -1.40
C LYS A 62 20.68 10.91 -1.33
N LYS A 63 20.09 10.07 -0.48
CA LYS A 63 20.45 8.65 -0.33
C LYS A 63 19.56 7.72 -1.16
N ARG A 64 18.52 8.22 -1.85
CA ARG A 64 17.55 7.41 -2.61
C ARG A 64 18.00 7.23 -4.05
N LEU A 65 18.16 5.99 -4.47
CA LEU A 65 18.47 5.63 -5.87
C LEU A 65 17.28 4.87 -6.47
N SER A 66 16.88 5.23 -7.68
CA SER A 66 15.88 4.49 -8.46
C SER A 66 16.58 3.59 -9.47
N SER A 67 16.25 2.29 -9.49
CA SER A 67 16.83 1.35 -10.47
C SER A 67 16.44 1.67 -11.91
N ARG A 68 15.46 2.55 -12.14
CA ARG A 68 15.13 3.05 -13.48
C ARG A 68 16.24 3.91 -14.08
N TYR A 69 16.97 4.63 -13.23
CA TYR A 69 18.07 5.52 -13.62
C TYR A 69 19.44 4.93 -13.29
N TYR A 70 19.54 4.19 -12.19
CA TYR A 70 20.80 3.56 -11.72
C TYR A 70 20.75 2.06 -11.99
N ARG A 71 21.00 1.67 -13.25
CA ARG A 71 20.95 0.26 -13.67
C ARG A 71 22.20 -0.54 -13.33
N HIS A 72 23.31 0.14 -13.20
CA HIS A 72 24.60 -0.43 -12.83
C HIS A 72 25.17 0.37 -11.66
N ILE A 73 25.43 -0.31 -10.56
CA ILE A 73 25.96 0.29 -9.34
C ILE A 73 27.17 -0.52 -8.89
N ALA A 74 28.33 0.13 -8.77
CA ALA A 74 29.49 -0.42 -8.10
C ALA A 74 29.50 0.05 -6.65
N ALA A 75 29.65 -0.87 -5.70
CA ALA A 75 29.69 -0.56 -4.29
C ALA A 75 30.63 -1.55 -3.57
N ASN A 76 31.33 -1.07 -2.53
CA ASN A 76 32.19 -1.93 -1.71
C ASN A 76 31.38 -2.98 -0.96
N LYS A 77 30.14 -2.64 -0.58
CA LYS A 77 29.23 -3.56 0.14
C LYS A 77 27.80 -3.38 -0.37
N ILE A 78 27.19 -4.49 -0.73
CA ILE A 78 25.76 -4.56 -1.07
C ILE A 78 25.07 -5.38 0.01
N ILE A 79 24.01 -4.81 0.57
CA ILE A 79 23.15 -5.44 1.57
C ILE A 79 21.83 -5.78 0.88
N ILE A 80 21.37 -7.01 1.06
CA ILE A 80 20.12 -7.52 0.50
C ILE A 80 19.36 -8.19 1.65
N THR A 81 18.09 -7.96 1.77
CA THR A 81 17.22 -8.68 2.71
C THR A 81 16.52 -9.83 2.02
N ASP A 82 16.10 -10.80 2.78
CA ASP A 82 15.15 -11.80 2.31
C ASP A 82 13.81 -11.17 1.91
N HIS A 83 12.96 -11.98 1.25
CA HIS A 83 11.59 -11.56 0.97
C HIS A 83 10.82 -11.42 2.28
N PRO A 84 9.93 -10.40 2.43
CA PRO A 84 9.20 -10.14 3.67
C PRO A 84 8.25 -11.27 4.10
N TYR A 85 7.88 -12.15 3.20
CA TYR A 85 7.04 -13.31 3.47
C TYR A 85 7.53 -14.54 2.68
N ILE A 86 7.07 -15.74 3.08
CA ILE A 86 7.56 -17.00 2.52
C ILE A 86 7.03 -17.18 1.09
N LEU A 87 7.95 -17.37 0.16
CA LEU A 87 7.63 -17.72 -1.23
C LEU A 87 7.29 -19.22 -1.31
N LYS A 88 6.14 -19.54 -1.89
CA LYS A 88 5.59 -20.91 -1.98
C LYS A 88 5.52 -21.44 -3.41
N ASN A 89 6.21 -20.79 -4.36
CA ASN A 89 6.12 -21.05 -5.80
C ASN A 89 4.68 -20.92 -6.38
N ASN A 90 3.84 -20.18 -5.68
CA ASN A 90 2.48 -19.86 -6.11
C ASN A 90 2.17 -18.40 -5.74
N PRO A 91 2.34 -17.46 -6.68
CA PRO A 91 2.21 -16.03 -6.40
C PRO A 91 0.86 -15.63 -5.76
N ILE A 92 -0.21 -16.34 -6.09
CA ILE A 92 -1.54 -16.06 -5.49
C ILE A 92 -1.55 -16.41 -4.01
N LYS A 93 -1.04 -17.60 -3.65
CA LYS A 93 -1.00 -18.04 -2.24
C LYS A 93 -0.01 -17.21 -1.41
N GLU A 94 1.08 -16.78 -2.01
CA GLU A 94 2.10 -15.95 -1.35
C GLU A 94 1.50 -14.61 -0.92
N ILE A 95 0.77 -13.96 -1.81
CA ILE A 95 0.09 -12.69 -1.54
C ILE A 95 -1.06 -12.87 -0.53
N GLU A 96 -1.69 -14.04 -0.49
CA GLU A 96 -2.79 -14.33 0.44
C GLU A 96 -2.31 -14.58 1.87
N ASP A 97 -1.11 -15.12 2.07
CA ASP A 97 -0.54 -15.50 3.37
C ASP A 97 0.40 -14.44 3.94
N LEU A 98 -0.05 -13.21 4.01
CA LEU A 98 0.74 -12.13 4.57
C LEU A 98 0.97 -12.32 6.08
N PRO A 99 2.20 -12.18 6.58
CA PRO A 99 2.45 -12.19 8.01
C PRO A 99 1.94 -10.92 8.69
N LEU A 100 1.39 -11.08 9.89
CA LEU A 100 0.81 -9.99 10.68
C LEU A 100 1.80 -8.83 10.92
N TRP A 101 3.07 -9.15 11.17
CA TRP A 101 4.10 -8.16 11.50
C TRP A 101 4.24 -7.04 10.45
N ILE A 102 3.97 -7.34 9.17
CA ILE A 102 4.02 -6.30 8.11
C ILE A 102 2.95 -5.24 8.34
N SER A 103 1.71 -5.68 8.63
CA SER A 103 0.61 -4.77 8.90
C SER A 103 0.82 -3.97 10.19
N GLU A 104 1.36 -4.60 11.22
CA GLU A 104 1.72 -3.96 12.49
C GLU A 104 2.81 -2.90 12.28
N TRP A 105 3.88 -3.26 11.59
CA TRP A 105 4.95 -2.32 11.27
C TRP A 105 4.47 -1.12 10.43
N LEU A 106 3.60 -1.36 9.45
CA LEU A 106 2.99 -0.28 8.67
C LEU A 106 2.19 0.67 9.56
N LYS A 107 1.38 0.14 10.49
CA LYS A 107 0.65 0.94 11.46
C LYS A 107 1.59 1.76 12.35
N GLU A 108 2.59 1.13 12.93
CA GLU A 108 3.56 1.80 13.79
C GLU A 108 4.30 2.93 13.08
N SER A 109 4.64 2.70 11.81
CA SER A 109 5.40 3.63 10.99
C SER A 109 4.57 4.84 10.53
N PHE A 110 3.27 4.65 10.26
CA PHE A 110 2.49 5.65 9.54
C PHE A 110 1.29 6.22 10.29
N LEU A 111 0.76 5.58 11.36
CA LEU A 111 -0.36 6.13 12.11
C LEU A 111 0.01 7.30 13.03
N LYS A 112 1.29 7.43 13.39
CA LYS A 112 1.78 8.51 14.27
C LYS A 112 1.90 9.87 13.57
N ILE A 113 1.60 9.94 12.28
CA ILE A 113 1.70 11.17 11.51
C ILE A 113 0.61 12.14 11.99
N ASN A 114 1.04 13.20 12.67
CA ASN A 114 0.17 14.31 13.03
C ASN A 114 -0.20 15.12 11.78
N ASN A 115 -1.15 14.61 11.00
CA ASN A 115 -1.70 15.33 9.89
C ASN A 115 -3.07 15.86 10.31
N LYS A 116 -3.26 17.18 10.34
CA LYS A 116 -4.57 17.80 10.48
C LYS A 116 -5.31 17.61 9.16
N SER A 117 -5.76 16.39 8.89
CA SER A 117 -6.54 16.09 7.69
C SER A 117 -7.98 16.53 7.91
N GLU A 118 -8.49 17.33 6.99
CA GLU A 118 -9.92 17.72 6.95
C GLU A 118 -10.83 16.58 6.45
N VAL A 119 -10.26 15.51 5.88
CA VAL A 119 -11.04 14.42 5.27
C VAL A 119 -11.29 13.32 6.30
N LEU A 120 -12.36 13.45 7.05
CA LEU A 120 -12.76 12.50 8.10
C LEU A 120 -14.02 11.69 7.70
N SER A 121 -14.12 11.26 6.45
CA SER A 121 -15.22 10.39 6.04
C SER A 121 -15.16 9.05 6.78
N LYS A 122 -16.27 8.68 7.43
CA LYS A 122 -16.41 7.40 8.12
C LYS A 122 -16.94 6.29 7.23
N LYS A 123 -17.63 6.67 6.15
CA LYS A 123 -18.26 5.73 5.20
C LYS A 123 -17.94 6.20 3.80
N PHE A 124 -17.21 5.42 3.02
CA PHE A 124 -16.86 5.83 1.68
C PHE A 124 -16.78 4.69 0.68
N TYR A 125 -16.98 5.06 -0.57
CA TYR A 125 -16.74 4.26 -1.75
C TYR A 125 -15.44 4.70 -2.41
N ILE A 126 -14.56 3.74 -2.69
CA ILE A 126 -13.30 3.99 -3.41
C ILE A 126 -13.61 4.12 -4.90
N ASP A 127 -13.62 5.37 -5.40
CA ASP A 127 -13.76 5.65 -6.82
C ASP A 127 -12.44 5.43 -7.56
N ARG A 128 -12.51 4.66 -8.64
CA ARG A 128 -11.34 4.31 -9.47
C ARG A 128 -11.28 5.04 -10.80
N LYS A 129 -12.12 6.04 -11.04
CA LYS A 129 -12.14 6.83 -12.31
C LYS A 129 -10.75 7.33 -12.73
N ASP A 130 -9.90 7.64 -11.75
CA ASP A 130 -8.56 8.21 -11.98
C ASP A 130 -7.45 7.15 -12.04
N SER A 131 -7.79 5.87 -12.04
CA SER A 131 -6.77 4.83 -12.07
C SER A 131 -6.16 4.73 -13.47
N SER A 132 -4.88 5.03 -13.56
CA SER A 132 -4.09 5.09 -14.81
C SER A 132 -3.54 3.75 -15.26
N SER A 133 -3.98 2.62 -14.69
CA SER A 133 -3.49 1.32 -15.12
C SER A 133 -4.16 0.88 -16.42
N ASN A 134 -3.41 0.33 -17.36
CA ASN A 134 -3.92 -0.28 -18.60
C ASN A 134 -4.98 -1.38 -18.34
N HIS A 135 -5.15 -1.79 -17.08
CA HIS A 135 -6.12 -2.79 -16.63
C HIS A 135 -7.43 -2.18 -16.10
N THR A 136 -7.61 -0.86 -16.11
CA THR A 136 -8.87 -0.22 -15.66
C THR A 136 -10.05 -0.57 -16.55
N SER A 137 -9.81 -0.81 -17.84
CA SER A 137 -10.83 -1.26 -18.77
C SER A 137 -11.37 -2.66 -18.47
N LEU A 138 -10.59 -3.50 -17.77
CA LEU A 138 -10.94 -4.89 -17.46
C LEU A 138 -11.76 -5.04 -16.17
N ARG A 139 -11.87 -3.98 -15.37
CA ARG A 139 -12.57 -4.01 -14.08
C ARG A 139 -13.48 -2.81 -13.97
N LYS A 140 -14.73 -2.99 -14.39
CA LYS A 140 -15.77 -1.96 -14.34
C LYS A 140 -17.04 -2.52 -13.70
N ILE A 141 -17.73 -1.66 -12.96
CA ILE A 141 -19.10 -1.87 -12.54
C ILE A 141 -19.96 -1.22 -13.62
N ILE A 142 -20.82 -2.01 -14.28
CA ILE A 142 -21.60 -1.54 -15.44
C ILE A 142 -22.49 -0.36 -15.06
N ASN A 143 -23.17 -0.43 -13.90
CA ASN A 143 -24.05 0.59 -13.36
C ASN A 143 -23.41 1.37 -12.21
N GLU A 144 -22.12 1.70 -12.30
CA GLU A 144 -21.38 2.35 -11.21
C GLU A 144 -21.97 3.72 -10.81
N GLU A 145 -22.50 4.46 -11.75
CA GLU A 145 -23.12 5.78 -11.45
C GLU A 145 -24.43 5.62 -10.64
N GLU A 146 -25.22 4.58 -10.91
CA GLU A 146 -26.41 4.25 -10.11
C GLU A 146 -25.99 3.82 -8.70
N LEU A 147 -24.96 2.96 -8.60
CA LEU A 147 -24.39 2.56 -7.34
C LEU A 147 -23.90 3.77 -6.52
N LYS A 148 -23.19 4.71 -7.14
CA LYS A 148 -22.72 5.93 -6.47
C LYS A 148 -23.87 6.80 -5.98
N LYS A 149 -24.95 6.95 -6.76
CA LYS A 149 -26.17 7.69 -6.35
C LYS A 149 -26.82 7.00 -5.14
N PHE A 150 -26.96 5.68 -5.19
CA PHE A 150 -27.47 4.89 -4.07
C PHE A 150 -26.61 5.05 -2.82
N LEU A 151 -25.28 4.92 -2.94
CA LEU A 151 -24.36 5.04 -1.81
C LEU A 151 -24.40 6.45 -1.18
N LYS A 152 -24.47 7.50 -2.00
CA LYS A 152 -24.68 8.88 -1.52
C LYS A 152 -25.97 9.02 -0.72
N SER A 153 -27.08 8.38 -1.14
CA SER A 153 -28.35 8.37 -0.37
C SER A 153 -28.24 7.63 0.97
N LYS A 154 -27.18 6.81 1.15
CA LYS A 154 -26.85 6.11 2.40
C LYS A 154 -25.72 6.78 3.19
N ASN A 155 -25.42 8.04 2.88
CA ASN A 155 -24.37 8.83 3.52
C ASN A 155 -22.95 8.25 3.34
N PHE A 156 -22.66 7.71 2.14
CA PHE A 156 -21.31 7.38 1.74
C PHE A 156 -20.71 8.50 0.88
N ASP A 157 -19.49 8.87 1.18
CA ASP A 157 -18.69 9.73 0.32
C ASP A 157 -18.08 8.93 -0.84
N ILE A 158 -17.92 9.57 -1.99
CA ILE A 158 -17.28 8.99 -3.17
C ILE A 158 -15.87 9.58 -3.26
N ILE A 159 -14.84 8.76 -2.98
CA ILE A 159 -13.48 9.26 -2.80
C ILE A 159 -12.52 8.61 -3.79
N SER A 160 -11.81 9.44 -4.55
CA SER A 160 -10.64 9.02 -5.33
C SER A 160 -9.38 9.09 -4.47
N LEU A 161 -8.74 7.94 -4.25
CA LEU A 161 -7.52 7.88 -3.44
C LEU A 161 -6.32 8.57 -4.11
N LYS A 162 -6.33 8.68 -5.45
CA LYS A 162 -5.25 9.32 -6.21
C LYS A 162 -5.12 10.82 -5.91
N SER A 163 -6.21 11.47 -5.55
CA SER A 163 -6.22 12.90 -5.20
C SER A 163 -5.62 13.18 -3.82
N LEU A 164 -5.48 12.15 -2.98
CA LEU A 164 -5.01 12.28 -1.62
C LEU A 164 -3.48 12.13 -1.52
N THR A 165 -2.90 12.71 -0.47
CA THR A 165 -1.55 12.34 -0.03
C THR A 165 -1.58 10.97 0.64
N PHE A 166 -0.43 10.30 0.74
CA PHE A 166 -0.34 9.04 1.47
C PHE A 166 -0.80 9.19 2.92
N ALA A 167 -0.38 10.26 3.60
CA ALA A 167 -0.78 10.55 4.96
C ALA A 167 -2.30 10.72 5.10
N ASN A 168 -2.96 11.41 4.15
CA ASN A 168 -4.40 11.55 4.14
C ASN A 168 -5.12 10.22 3.89
N CYS A 169 -4.57 9.35 3.02
CA CYS A 169 -5.09 7.99 2.85
C CYS A 169 -5.01 7.19 4.15
N VAL A 170 -3.88 7.24 4.85
CA VAL A 170 -3.71 6.56 6.16
C VAL A 170 -4.76 7.04 7.16
N GLN A 171 -4.96 8.36 7.29
CA GLN A 171 -5.95 8.91 8.22
C GLN A 171 -7.39 8.57 7.80
N LEU A 172 -7.71 8.63 6.51
CA LEU A 172 -9.02 8.26 5.99
C LEU A 172 -9.38 6.82 6.37
N PHE A 173 -8.48 5.87 6.12
CA PHE A 173 -8.71 4.46 6.44
C PHE A 173 -8.72 4.20 7.96
N ASN A 174 -7.88 4.89 8.72
CA ASN A 174 -7.89 4.76 10.18
C ASN A 174 -9.18 5.27 10.85
N ASN A 175 -9.86 6.24 10.23
CA ASN A 175 -11.13 6.77 10.72
C ASN A 175 -12.36 6.08 10.12
N ALA A 176 -12.18 5.18 9.16
CA ALA A 176 -13.26 4.51 8.48
C ALA A 176 -14.06 3.56 9.39
N GLU A 177 -15.37 3.58 9.24
CA GLU A 177 -16.31 2.62 9.81
C GLU A 177 -16.83 1.64 8.75
N PHE A 178 -16.91 2.10 7.47
CA PHE A 178 -17.39 1.29 6.37
C PHE A 178 -16.75 1.71 5.04
N ILE A 179 -16.14 0.75 4.36
CA ILE A 179 -15.45 0.95 3.09
C ILE A 179 -16.05 0.03 2.04
N ILE A 180 -16.37 0.59 0.88
CA ILE A 180 -16.88 -0.15 -0.28
C ILE A 180 -15.98 0.18 -1.48
N GLY A 181 -15.69 -0.81 -2.33
CA GLY A 181 -14.95 -0.53 -3.55
C GLY A 181 -14.80 -1.74 -4.47
N LEU A 182 -14.35 -1.47 -5.68
CA LEU A 182 -13.95 -2.49 -6.63
C LEU A 182 -12.52 -2.94 -6.34
N HIS A 183 -12.27 -4.26 -6.43
CA HIS A 183 -10.96 -4.88 -6.24
C HIS A 183 -9.80 -4.07 -6.84
N GLY A 184 -8.78 -3.80 -6.05
CA GLY A 184 -7.61 -3.06 -6.50
C GLY A 184 -6.67 -2.62 -5.38
N ALA A 185 -5.48 -2.14 -5.76
CA ALA A 185 -4.38 -1.83 -4.84
C ALA A 185 -4.74 -0.81 -3.74
N GLY A 186 -5.79 0.00 -3.91
CA GLY A 186 -6.28 0.90 -2.86
C GLY A 186 -6.68 0.19 -1.57
N PHE A 187 -7.13 -1.08 -1.66
CA PHE A 187 -7.44 -1.91 -0.49
C PHE A 187 -6.19 -2.32 0.33
N ALA A 188 -4.97 -2.06 -0.15
CA ALA A 188 -3.76 -2.20 0.67
C ALA A 188 -3.82 -1.35 1.95
N ASN A 189 -4.53 -0.22 1.90
CA ASN A 189 -4.76 0.65 3.05
C ASN A 189 -5.62 0.04 4.17
N LEU A 190 -6.24 -1.13 3.97
CA LEU A 190 -6.92 -1.88 5.04
C LEU A 190 -6.01 -2.16 6.23
N SER A 191 -4.69 -2.21 6.02
CA SER A 191 -3.71 -2.27 7.10
C SER A 191 -3.85 -1.13 8.12
N PHE A 192 -4.36 0.03 7.72
CA PHE A 192 -4.49 1.19 8.61
C PHE A 192 -5.84 1.29 9.32
N CYS A 193 -6.80 0.42 8.97
CA CYS A 193 -8.13 0.43 9.58
C CYS A 193 -8.08 0.01 11.05
N LYS A 194 -9.04 0.53 11.82
CA LYS A 194 -9.33 0.05 13.17
C LYS A 194 -10.07 -1.29 13.12
N PRO A 195 -9.93 -2.14 14.15
CA PRO A 195 -10.73 -3.35 14.27
C PRO A 195 -12.23 -3.08 14.10
N SER A 196 -12.95 -4.06 13.54
CA SER A 196 -14.40 -3.99 13.27
C SER A 196 -14.84 -3.03 12.15
N THR A 197 -13.94 -2.32 11.46
CA THR A 197 -14.27 -1.61 10.21
C THR A 197 -14.92 -2.59 9.23
N LYS A 198 -16.04 -2.20 8.61
CA LYS A 198 -16.80 -3.02 7.66
C LYS A 198 -16.26 -2.82 6.25
N ILE A 199 -16.11 -3.91 5.48
CA ILE A 199 -15.56 -3.90 4.14
C ILE A 199 -16.51 -4.61 3.18
N ILE A 200 -16.81 -4.00 2.04
CA ILE A 200 -17.40 -4.67 0.89
C ILE A 200 -16.47 -4.49 -0.30
N GLU A 201 -15.95 -5.59 -0.79
CA GLU A 201 -15.15 -5.62 -1.99
C GLU A 201 -15.94 -6.22 -3.16
N PHE A 202 -16.14 -5.46 -4.23
CA PHE A 202 -16.62 -6.01 -5.49
C PHE A 202 -15.45 -6.62 -6.25
N ARG A 203 -15.52 -7.91 -6.55
CA ARG A 203 -14.46 -8.60 -7.29
C ARG A 203 -15.01 -9.55 -8.34
N ILE A 204 -14.25 -9.71 -9.40
CA ILE A 204 -14.56 -10.62 -10.52
C ILE A 204 -13.61 -11.81 -10.59
N THR A 205 -12.51 -11.78 -9.81
CA THR A 205 -11.50 -12.83 -9.76
C THR A 205 -11.54 -13.56 -8.42
N PRO A 206 -11.34 -14.88 -8.41
CA PRO A 206 -11.11 -15.60 -7.16
C PRO A 206 -9.78 -15.13 -6.58
N GLY A 207 -9.74 -14.79 -5.33
CA GLY A 207 -8.52 -14.39 -4.61
C GLY A 207 -8.93 -13.86 -3.24
N LYS A 208 -8.18 -14.24 -2.21
CA LYS A 208 -8.52 -13.92 -0.82
C LYS A 208 -7.61 -12.86 -0.22
N MET A 209 -6.81 -12.19 -1.05
CA MET A 209 -5.78 -11.25 -0.61
C MET A 209 -6.31 -10.21 0.39
N TYR A 210 -7.39 -9.48 0.02
CA TYR A 210 -7.94 -8.46 0.91
C TYR A 210 -8.86 -9.02 1.98
N GLU A 211 -9.50 -10.17 1.75
CA GLU A 211 -10.21 -10.93 2.77
C GLU A 211 -9.24 -11.35 3.89
N ASN A 212 -8.08 -11.91 3.53
CA ASN A 212 -7.05 -12.31 4.49
C ASN A 212 -6.41 -11.09 5.18
N LEU A 213 -6.14 -10.00 4.44
CA LEU A 213 -5.66 -8.75 5.03
C LEU A 213 -6.69 -8.19 6.03
N ALA A 214 -7.97 -8.24 5.71
CA ALA A 214 -9.04 -7.83 6.62
C ALA A 214 -9.07 -8.72 7.87
N LYS A 215 -8.95 -10.03 7.69
CA LYS A 215 -8.94 -11.01 8.80
C LYS A 215 -7.80 -10.75 9.78
N ILE A 216 -6.56 -10.59 9.30
CA ILE A 216 -5.39 -10.35 10.18
C ILE A 216 -5.47 -9.00 10.90
N ASN A 217 -6.25 -8.04 10.38
CA ASN A 217 -6.49 -6.74 11.00
C ASN A 217 -7.80 -6.68 11.82
N ASN A 218 -8.48 -7.82 12.02
CA ASN A 218 -9.76 -7.92 12.76
C ASN A 218 -10.87 -7.02 12.16
N LEU A 219 -10.93 -6.90 10.83
CA LEU A 219 -11.99 -6.18 10.12
C LEU A 219 -13.15 -7.12 9.80
N LYS A 220 -14.32 -6.54 9.51
CA LYS A 220 -15.53 -7.27 9.07
C LYS A 220 -15.62 -7.19 7.55
N TYR A 221 -15.21 -8.26 6.88
CA TYR A 221 -15.19 -8.37 5.42
C TYR A 221 -16.41 -9.13 4.91
#